data_1f059e82451c581fec0a6a0353e2b8af
#
_entry.id   1f059e82451c581fec0a6a0353e2b8af
#
_cell.length_a   1.000
_cell.length_b   1.000
_cell.length_c   1.000
_cell.angle_alpha   90.00
_cell.angle_beta   90.00
_cell.angle_gamma   90.00
#
_symmetry.space_group_name_H-M   'P 1'
#
loop_
_entity.id
_entity.type
_entity.pdbx_description
1 polymer ?
#
loop_
_entity_poly.entity_id
_entity_poly.type
_entity_poly.pdbx_seq_one_letter_code
_entity_poly.pdbx_strand_id
1 'polypeptide(L)'
;MEPIISSSLLVHAPMANKRSIIPVFTISLFIIIFVLVGLLLAGFLLFGRSGDGGSVLPAWAQTKRVEPPDERLAAAQKENPDTVAWITIPGTNIDAPVQQYGDNDYYLRRDENGSEDYHGCIYADYACRMDSSVKVSRNLIFYGHTFTDEDYEGGFEDLHKYRVFEFGQENPYIYVSLADEKLAYQIFSVWVCDANDDTDCIQADPDDAAFQQILGKAVAGCAFDYGVDVTTDDHILTLSTCTADPNSRLLVVAKLIDGGGADVKS
;
A
#
# COMPACT_ATOMS: atom_id res chain seq x y z
N MET A 1 -70.40 -38.19 35.29
CA MET A 1 -71.64 -38.11 34.48
C MET A 1 -71.19 -37.77 33.06
N GLU A 2 -71.04 -38.78 32.25
CA GLU A 2 -71.19 -38.68 30.79
C GLU A 2 -72.70 -38.49 30.46
N PRO A 3 -73.09 -38.18 29.25
CA PRO A 3 -72.53 -38.24 27.91
C PRO A 3 -72.95 -37.03 27.04
N ILE A 4 -72.62 -36.86 25.80
CA ILE A 4 -73.32 -37.44 24.59
C ILE A 4 -72.56 -37.02 23.33
N ILE A 5 -72.36 -37.97 22.48
CA ILE A 5 -71.81 -37.93 21.12
C ILE A 5 -72.89 -37.30 20.19
N SER A 6 -72.42 -36.47 19.23
CA SER A 6 -73.15 -36.20 18.02
C SER A 6 -72.21 -36.19 16.79
N SER A 7 -72.37 -37.18 16.00
CA SER A 7 -71.86 -37.40 14.66
C SER A 7 -72.53 -36.46 13.64
N SER A 8 -71.82 -35.80 12.79
CA SER A 8 -72.31 -35.21 11.57
C SER A 8 -71.37 -35.42 10.38
N LEU A 9 -71.85 -36.15 9.48
CA LEU A 9 -71.57 -36.48 8.08
C LEU A 9 -70.51 -35.56 7.38
N LEU A 10 -69.49 -36.22 6.86
CA LEU A 10 -68.65 -35.75 5.79
C LEU A 10 -69.36 -35.72 4.46
N VAL A 11 -69.56 -34.53 3.88
CA VAL A 11 -69.96 -34.39 2.47
C VAL A 11 -68.68 -34.13 1.65
N HIS A 12 -68.38 -35.13 0.79
CA HIS A 12 -67.32 -35.00 -0.20
C HIS A 12 -67.80 -34.09 -1.34
N ALA A 13 -67.10 -32.95 -1.53
CA ALA A 13 -67.16 -32.11 -2.73
C ALA A 13 -66.09 -32.55 -3.75
N PRO A 14 -66.43 -32.62 -5.05
CA PRO A 14 -65.44 -33.04 -6.06
C PRO A 14 -64.38 -32.01 -6.30
N MET A 15 -63.10 -32.45 -6.36
CA MET A 15 -61.95 -31.63 -6.72
C MET A 15 -62.06 -31.12 -8.17
N ALA A 16 -62.29 -29.85 -8.33
CA ALA A 16 -62.15 -29.16 -9.62
C ALA A 16 -60.67 -29.05 -10.01
N ASN A 17 -60.28 -29.71 -11.08
CA ASN A 17 -58.98 -29.67 -11.71
C ASN A 17 -58.77 -28.27 -12.36
N LYS A 18 -58.18 -27.34 -11.65
CA LYS A 18 -57.75 -26.04 -12.20
C LYS A 18 -56.53 -26.25 -13.09
N ARG A 19 -56.75 -26.40 -14.38
CA ARG A 19 -55.68 -26.21 -15.37
C ARG A 19 -55.23 -24.76 -15.30
N SER A 20 -54.02 -24.56 -14.79
CA SER A 20 -53.33 -23.27 -14.78
C SER A 20 -52.96 -22.91 -16.24
N ILE A 21 -53.70 -21.98 -16.82
CA ILE A 21 -53.36 -21.39 -18.11
C ILE A 21 -52.33 -20.32 -17.82
N ILE A 22 -51.06 -20.63 -18.05
CA ILE A 22 -50.00 -19.62 -18.00
C ILE A 22 -50.23 -18.67 -19.20
N PRO A 23 -50.48 -17.36 -18.99
CA PRO A 23 -50.79 -16.48 -20.09
C PRO A 23 -49.55 -16.34 -21.01
N VAL A 24 -49.81 -16.38 -22.31
CA VAL A 24 -48.78 -16.33 -23.38
C VAL A 24 -47.82 -15.14 -23.19
N PHE A 25 -48.26 -14.05 -22.58
CA PHE A 25 -47.46 -12.89 -22.22
C PHE A 25 -46.31 -13.17 -21.22
N THR A 26 -46.51 -14.12 -20.26
CA THR A 26 -45.47 -14.48 -19.30
C THR A 26 -44.36 -15.30 -19.97
N ILE A 27 -44.75 -16.18 -20.91
CA ILE A 27 -43.79 -17.00 -21.68
C ILE A 27 -42.91 -16.08 -22.56
N SER A 28 -43.54 -15.08 -23.22
CA SER A 28 -42.84 -14.12 -24.07
C SER A 28 -41.83 -13.27 -23.26
N LEU A 29 -42.19 -12.86 -22.05
CA LEU A 29 -41.33 -12.09 -21.18
C LEU A 29 -40.08 -12.90 -20.72
N PHE A 30 -40.29 -14.18 -20.38
CA PHE A 30 -39.18 -15.06 -20.01
C PHE A 30 -38.21 -15.32 -21.17
N ILE A 31 -38.71 -15.47 -22.39
CA ILE A 31 -37.90 -15.65 -23.59
C ILE A 31 -37.06 -14.36 -23.85
N ILE A 32 -37.64 -13.16 -23.72
CA ILE A 32 -36.93 -11.89 -23.90
C ILE A 32 -35.85 -11.75 -22.84
N ILE A 33 -36.12 -12.05 -21.58
CA ILE A 33 -35.15 -11.98 -20.51
C ILE A 33 -34.01 -12.99 -20.75
N PHE A 34 -34.32 -14.22 -21.19
CA PHE A 34 -33.31 -15.24 -21.48
C PHE A 34 -32.40 -14.83 -22.66
N VAL A 35 -32.97 -14.21 -23.69
CA VAL A 35 -32.22 -13.69 -24.84
C VAL A 35 -31.32 -12.50 -24.43
N LEU A 36 -31.82 -11.59 -23.60
CA LEU A 36 -31.03 -10.47 -23.09
C LEU A 36 -29.89 -10.92 -22.16
N VAL A 37 -30.17 -11.89 -21.27
CA VAL A 37 -29.13 -12.48 -20.42
C VAL A 37 -28.10 -13.26 -21.25
N GLY A 38 -28.57 -13.99 -22.27
CA GLY A 38 -27.67 -14.68 -23.22
C GLY A 38 -26.79 -13.74 -24.02
N LEU A 39 -27.34 -12.59 -24.48
CA LEU A 39 -26.55 -11.55 -25.17
C LEU A 39 -25.56 -10.84 -24.22
N LEU A 40 -25.94 -10.59 -22.98
CA LEU A 40 -25.03 -10.05 -21.95
C LEU A 40 -23.91 -11.04 -21.60
N LEU A 41 -24.22 -12.33 -21.44
CA LEU A 41 -23.24 -13.38 -21.23
C LEU A 41 -22.33 -13.60 -22.44
N ALA A 42 -22.87 -13.57 -23.66
CA ALA A 42 -22.08 -13.65 -24.88
C ALA A 42 -21.19 -12.40 -25.04
N GLY A 43 -21.70 -11.20 -24.73
CA GLY A 43 -20.91 -9.97 -24.64
C GLY A 43 -19.79 -10.09 -23.61
N PHE A 44 -20.07 -10.61 -22.43
CA PHE A 44 -19.07 -10.84 -21.40
C PHE A 44 -18.03 -11.89 -21.81
N LEU A 45 -18.42 -12.95 -22.54
CA LEU A 45 -17.51 -13.97 -23.06
C LEU A 45 -16.69 -13.50 -24.28
N LEU A 46 -17.23 -12.56 -25.10
CA LEU A 46 -16.54 -12.02 -26.27
C LEU A 46 -15.71 -10.78 -25.94
N PHE A 47 -16.12 -9.96 -24.99
CA PHE A 47 -15.39 -8.77 -24.53
C PHE A 47 -14.68 -8.94 -23.19
N GLY A 48 -15.05 -9.93 -22.38
CA GLY A 48 -14.45 -10.23 -21.09
C GLY A 48 -13.13 -11.02 -21.15
N ARG A 49 -12.60 -11.26 -22.36
CA ARG A 49 -11.31 -11.96 -22.55
C ARG A 49 -10.19 -11.01 -22.96
N SER A 50 -10.24 -9.81 -22.46
CA SER A 50 -9.11 -8.89 -22.47
C SER A 50 -9.10 -8.12 -21.15
N GLY A 51 -9.00 -8.86 -20.08
CA GLY A 51 -8.74 -8.40 -18.74
C GLY A 51 -7.77 -9.37 -18.12
N ASP A 52 -6.51 -9.39 -18.62
CA ASP A 52 -5.42 -9.64 -17.71
C ASP A 52 -5.59 -8.58 -16.63
N GLY A 53 -5.91 -9.02 -15.41
CA GLY A 53 -5.87 -8.21 -14.20
C GLY A 53 -4.43 -7.92 -13.79
N GLY A 54 -3.59 -7.63 -14.77
CA GLY A 54 -2.32 -6.98 -14.56
C GLY A 54 -2.65 -5.53 -14.20
N SER A 55 -2.25 -5.06 -13.03
CA SER A 55 -2.15 -3.65 -12.73
C SER A 55 -1.53 -2.99 -13.96
N VAL A 56 -2.27 -2.08 -14.62
CA VAL A 56 -1.74 -1.33 -15.76
C VAL A 56 -0.74 -0.35 -15.15
N LEU A 57 0.45 -0.84 -14.89
CA LEU A 57 1.55 0.05 -14.54
C LEU A 57 1.66 1.10 -15.63
N PRO A 58 1.86 2.36 -15.28
CA PRO A 58 2.11 3.41 -16.27
C PRO A 58 3.21 2.96 -17.25
N ALA A 59 3.17 3.43 -18.49
CA ALA A 59 4.07 2.96 -19.55
C ALA A 59 5.57 3.00 -19.19
N TRP A 60 5.96 3.87 -18.24
CA TRP A 60 7.31 3.96 -17.70
C TRP A 60 7.64 2.81 -16.73
N ALA A 61 6.65 2.20 -16.07
CA ALA A 61 6.84 1.06 -15.17
C ALA A 61 6.82 -0.30 -15.90
N GLN A 62 6.46 -0.32 -17.19
CA GLN A 62 6.41 -1.55 -17.99
C GLN A 62 7.71 -1.88 -18.71
N THR A 63 8.62 -0.95 -18.80
CA THR A 63 9.97 -1.17 -19.32
C THR A 63 10.93 -1.18 -18.15
N LYS A 64 11.66 -2.29 -17.97
CA LYS A 64 12.79 -2.38 -17.03
C LYS A 64 13.86 -1.36 -17.50
N ARG A 65 13.59 -0.10 -17.20
CA ARG A 65 14.49 1.00 -17.51
C ARG A 65 15.15 1.36 -16.19
N VAL A 66 16.44 1.04 -16.06
CA VAL A 66 17.28 1.58 -14.99
C VAL A 66 17.19 3.10 -15.12
N GLU A 67 16.47 3.74 -14.22
CA GLU A 67 16.43 5.19 -14.18
C GLU A 67 17.71 5.71 -13.53
N PRO A 68 18.35 6.71 -14.14
CA PRO A 68 19.55 7.28 -13.55
C PRO A 68 19.22 7.87 -12.17
N PRO A 69 20.18 7.84 -11.24
CA PRO A 69 20.03 8.50 -9.95
C PRO A 69 19.79 10.00 -10.12
N ASP A 70 19.20 10.61 -9.10
CA ASP A 70 19.01 12.07 -9.07
C ASP A 70 20.38 12.77 -9.05
N GLU A 71 20.57 13.73 -9.94
CA GLU A 71 21.85 14.48 -10.05
C GLU A 71 22.18 15.24 -8.74
N ARG A 72 21.15 15.62 -7.97
CA ARG A 72 21.29 16.30 -6.67
C ARG A 72 21.93 15.42 -5.61
N LEU A 73 21.75 14.09 -5.68
CA LEU A 73 22.38 13.15 -4.74
C LEU A 73 23.89 13.28 -4.76
N ALA A 74 24.49 13.29 -5.95
CA ALA A 74 25.95 13.41 -6.08
C ALA A 74 26.48 14.77 -5.57
N ALA A 75 25.68 15.83 -5.65
CA ALA A 75 26.02 17.13 -5.08
C ALA A 75 25.90 17.09 -3.54
N ALA A 76 24.82 16.57 -2.99
CA ALA A 76 24.61 16.44 -1.55
C ALA A 76 25.69 15.58 -0.88
N GLN A 77 26.12 14.48 -1.53
CA GLN A 77 27.20 13.61 -1.04
C GLN A 77 28.57 14.32 -0.96
N LYS A 78 28.78 15.38 -1.74
CA LYS A 78 30.03 16.19 -1.65
C LYS A 78 29.99 17.14 -0.46
N GLU A 79 28.79 17.64 -0.15
CA GLU A 79 28.61 18.55 1.00
C GLU A 79 28.59 17.75 2.31
N ASN A 80 27.89 16.60 2.33
CA ASN A 80 27.87 15.69 3.47
C ASN A 80 28.05 14.23 3.02
N PRO A 81 29.18 13.57 3.38
CA PRO A 81 29.45 12.18 3.04
C PRO A 81 28.45 11.17 3.65
N ASP A 82 27.70 11.56 4.67
CA ASP A 82 26.67 10.74 5.30
C ASP A 82 25.38 10.68 4.47
N THR A 83 25.30 11.43 3.35
CA THR A 83 24.17 11.35 2.42
C THR A 83 24.22 10.03 1.65
N VAL A 84 23.22 9.18 1.85
CA VAL A 84 23.16 7.83 1.27
C VAL A 84 22.13 7.69 0.16
N ALA A 85 21.10 8.55 0.15
CA ALA A 85 20.02 8.51 -0.83
C ALA A 85 19.39 9.89 -1.04
N TRP A 86 18.51 9.98 -2.03
CA TRP A 86 17.61 11.11 -2.24
C TRP A 86 16.19 10.59 -2.34
N ILE A 87 15.27 11.07 -1.49
CA ILE A 87 13.85 10.68 -1.52
C ILE A 87 13.02 11.75 -2.23
N THR A 88 12.09 11.32 -3.07
CA THR A 88 11.11 12.19 -3.73
C THR A 88 9.72 11.53 -3.64
N ILE A 89 8.74 12.26 -3.13
CA ILE A 89 7.34 11.81 -3.05
C ILE A 89 6.46 12.81 -3.80
N PRO A 90 5.98 12.49 -5.01
CA PRO A 90 5.11 13.37 -5.78
C PRO A 90 3.84 13.78 -5.03
N GLY A 91 3.41 15.02 -5.17
CA GLY A 91 2.23 15.56 -4.48
C GLY A 91 2.50 16.02 -3.04
N THR A 92 3.76 15.90 -2.59
CA THR A 92 4.22 16.34 -1.27
C THR A 92 5.41 17.30 -1.41
N ASN A 93 5.81 17.93 -0.29
CA ASN A 93 7.05 18.70 -0.19
C ASN A 93 8.28 17.81 0.12
N ILE A 94 8.11 16.49 0.16
CA ILE A 94 9.21 15.55 0.45
C ILE A 94 10.03 15.34 -0.83
N ASP A 95 11.13 16.08 -0.92
CA ASP A 95 12.10 16.04 -2.01
C ASP A 95 13.47 16.44 -1.47
N ALA A 96 14.17 15.50 -0.80
CA ALA A 96 15.29 15.80 0.09
C ALA A 96 16.37 14.71 0.10
N PRO A 97 17.63 15.05 0.50
CA PRO A 97 18.64 14.06 0.79
C PRO A 97 18.27 13.24 2.03
N VAL A 98 18.69 11.99 2.05
CA VAL A 98 18.55 11.08 3.18
C VAL A 98 19.93 10.85 3.78
N GLN A 99 20.08 11.15 5.06
CA GLN A 99 21.32 10.98 5.80
C GLN A 99 21.35 9.60 6.47
N GLN A 100 22.54 9.08 6.75
CA GLN A 100 22.71 7.88 7.59
C GLN A 100 23.97 8.01 8.43
N TYR A 101 23.85 7.67 9.73
CA TYR A 101 24.99 7.68 10.65
C TYR A 101 25.11 6.33 11.37
N GLY A 102 26.06 6.21 12.29
CA GLY A 102 26.28 4.99 13.07
C GLY A 102 25.21 4.68 14.12
N ASP A 103 24.22 5.55 14.28
CA ASP A 103 23.08 5.42 15.19
C ASP A 103 21.86 6.18 14.64
N ASN A 104 20.70 6.04 15.31
CA ASN A 104 19.46 6.72 14.94
C ASN A 104 19.24 8.05 15.68
N ASP A 105 20.19 8.51 16.48
CA ASP A 105 20.06 9.71 17.32
C ASP A 105 20.75 10.92 16.70
N TYR A 106 21.82 10.71 15.92
CA TYR A 106 22.69 11.79 15.42
C TYR A 106 21.91 12.80 14.57
N TYR A 107 21.18 12.35 13.54
CA TYR A 107 20.39 13.22 12.64
C TYR A 107 19.00 13.58 13.18
N LEU A 108 18.62 13.05 14.33
CA LEU A 108 17.38 13.41 14.99
C LEU A 108 17.30 14.91 15.34
N ARG A 109 18.47 15.56 15.54
CA ARG A 109 18.61 16.98 15.90
C ARG A 109 19.74 17.66 15.14
N ARG A 110 19.90 17.31 13.87
CA ARG A 110 20.88 17.93 12.95
C ARG A 110 20.27 18.07 11.57
N ASP A 111 20.65 19.16 10.91
CA ASP A 111 20.30 19.37 9.50
C ASP A 111 21.11 18.39 8.60
N GLU A 112 20.82 18.43 7.30
CA GLU A 112 21.46 17.61 6.28
C GLU A 112 22.97 17.88 6.11
N ASN A 113 23.50 18.96 6.69
CA ASN A 113 24.92 19.29 6.71
C ASN A 113 25.60 18.86 8.01
N GLY A 114 24.87 18.27 8.95
CA GLY A 114 25.36 17.82 10.25
C GLY A 114 25.42 18.92 11.31
N SER A 115 24.91 20.12 11.04
CA SER A 115 24.81 21.21 12.02
C SER A 115 23.66 20.97 12.98
N GLU A 116 23.78 21.45 14.23
CA GLU A 116 22.67 21.33 15.19
C GLU A 116 21.41 22.06 14.68
N ASP A 117 20.31 21.34 14.57
CA ASP A 117 18.99 21.84 14.20
C ASP A 117 17.92 21.12 15.00
N TYR A 118 17.00 21.90 15.59
CA TYR A 118 15.88 21.35 16.36
C TYR A 118 14.96 20.45 15.49
N HIS A 119 14.83 20.78 14.22
CA HIS A 119 13.95 20.04 13.30
C HIS A 119 14.57 18.73 12.81
N GLY A 120 15.90 18.58 12.89
CA GLY A 120 16.60 17.44 12.30
C GLY A 120 16.44 17.39 10.78
N CYS A 121 16.71 16.26 10.18
CA CYS A 121 16.48 16.02 8.76
C CYS A 121 15.88 14.63 8.51
N ILE A 122 15.69 14.25 7.25
CA ILE A 122 15.31 12.88 6.89
C ILE A 122 16.56 12.01 6.98
N TYR A 123 16.46 10.89 7.70
CA TYR A 123 17.56 9.95 7.85
C TYR A 123 17.13 8.49 7.80
N ALA A 124 18.04 7.63 7.35
CA ALA A 124 17.84 6.20 7.29
C ALA A 124 18.24 5.52 8.60
N ASP A 125 17.60 4.42 8.93
CA ASP A 125 18.00 3.55 10.03
C ASP A 125 19.45 3.10 9.84
N TYR A 126 20.24 3.15 10.92
CA TYR A 126 21.67 2.81 10.88
C TYR A 126 21.94 1.37 10.41
N ALA A 127 20.97 0.46 10.59
CA ALA A 127 21.08 -0.94 10.17
C ALA A 127 20.73 -1.15 8.69
N CYS A 128 20.18 -0.14 8.02
CA CYS A 128 19.85 -0.24 6.60
C CYS A 128 21.10 -0.27 5.74
N ARG A 129 21.13 -1.17 4.75
CA ARG A 129 22.15 -1.21 3.70
C ARG A 129 21.59 -0.54 2.44
N MET A 130 22.39 0.34 1.87
CA MET A 130 22.10 1.08 0.63
C MET A 130 23.35 1.20 -0.24
N ASP A 131 24.18 0.12 -0.26
CA ASP A 131 25.44 0.10 -1.02
C ASP A 131 25.20 0.22 -2.54
N SER A 132 24.10 -0.32 -3.01
CA SER A 132 23.64 -0.24 -4.40
C SER A 132 22.19 -0.72 -4.49
N SER A 133 21.55 -0.49 -5.62
CA SER A 133 20.18 -0.93 -5.92
C SER A 133 19.96 -2.45 -5.79
N VAL A 134 21.01 -3.25 -6.00
CA VAL A 134 20.98 -4.72 -5.84
C VAL A 134 21.35 -5.19 -4.44
N LYS A 135 21.75 -4.31 -3.56
CA LYS A 135 22.18 -4.59 -2.18
C LYS A 135 21.50 -3.68 -1.17
N VAL A 136 20.23 -3.45 -1.38
CA VAL A 136 19.38 -2.75 -0.41
C VAL A 136 18.88 -3.71 0.65
N SER A 137 18.70 -3.23 1.87
CA SER A 137 18.01 -3.99 2.91
C SER A 137 16.60 -4.39 2.48
N ARG A 138 16.12 -5.51 3.02
CA ARG A 138 14.78 -6.04 2.74
C ARG A 138 13.67 -5.06 3.11
N ASN A 139 13.90 -4.28 4.15
CA ASN A 139 13.08 -3.16 4.56
C ASN A 139 13.98 -1.93 4.72
N LEU A 140 13.92 -0.99 3.77
CA LEU A 140 14.51 0.31 3.98
C LEU A 140 13.64 1.09 4.96
N ILE A 141 14.26 1.73 5.95
CA ILE A 141 13.55 2.47 6.98
C ILE A 141 14.09 3.88 7.01
N PHE A 142 13.21 4.86 6.76
CA PHE A 142 13.55 6.26 6.85
C PHE A 142 12.71 6.95 7.90
N TYR A 143 13.32 7.81 8.65
CA TYR A 143 12.74 8.63 9.71
C TYR A 143 12.73 10.10 9.30
N GLY A 144 11.70 10.80 9.73
CA GLY A 144 11.62 12.25 9.60
C GLY A 144 10.62 12.80 10.62
N HIS A 145 10.89 13.99 11.11
CA HIS A 145 9.98 14.65 12.04
C HIS A 145 8.71 15.17 11.36
N THR A 146 7.68 15.34 12.16
CA THR A 146 6.50 16.13 11.82
C THR A 146 6.50 17.36 12.71
N PHE A 147 6.52 18.54 12.10
CA PHE A 147 6.34 19.82 12.78
C PHE A 147 5.12 20.54 12.19
N THR A 148 4.49 21.37 13.00
CA THR A 148 3.34 22.18 12.60
C THR A 148 3.72 23.67 12.47
N ASP A 149 5.01 23.95 12.48
CA ASP A 149 5.54 25.33 12.38
C ASP A 149 5.37 25.81 10.95
N GLU A 150 4.70 26.95 10.76
CA GLU A 150 4.39 27.50 9.42
C GLU A 150 5.63 27.82 8.58
N ASP A 151 6.76 27.98 9.23
CA ASP A 151 8.05 28.34 8.59
C ASP A 151 8.95 27.13 8.30
N TYR A 152 8.53 25.89 8.65
CA TYR A 152 9.29 24.68 8.41
C TYR A 152 8.79 23.94 7.18
N GLU A 153 9.61 23.90 6.15
CA GLU A 153 9.42 23.08 4.97
C GLU A 153 10.45 21.95 4.97
N GLY A 154 10.08 20.80 5.51
CA GLY A 154 10.99 19.66 5.56
C GLY A 154 10.46 18.51 6.40
N GLY A 155 11.21 17.42 6.46
CA GLY A 155 10.82 16.23 7.20
C GLY A 155 9.64 15.46 6.58
N PHE A 156 8.86 14.78 7.43
CA PHE A 156 7.78 13.88 7.01
C PHE A 156 6.38 14.39 7.34
N GLU A 157 6.21 15.69 7.48
CA GLU A 157 4.90 16.28 7.77
C GLU A 157 3.85 15.88 6.73
N ASP A 158 4.20 15.97 5.46
CA ASP A 158 3.30 15.66 4.36
C ASP A 158 2.88 14.19 4.28
N LEU A 159 3.52 13.28 4.99
CA LEU A 159 3.05 11.89 5.10
C LEU A 159 1.66 11.80 5.73
N HIS A 160 1.26 12.79 6.54
CA HIS A 160 -0.09 12.82 7.12
C HIS A 160 -1.20 12.98 6.06
N LYS A 161 -0.91 13.46 4.86
CA LYS A 161 -1.84 13.52 3.73
C LYS A 161 -2.32 12.13 3.31
N TYR A 162 -1.49 11.11 3.49
CA TYR A 162 -1.80 9.70 3.17
C TYR A 162 -2.84 9.07 4.10
N ARG A 163 -3.24 9.73 5.18
CA ARG A 163 -4.39 9.34 6.00
C ARG A 163 -5.72 9.56 5.26
N VAL A 164 -5.70 10.22 4.12
CA VAL A 164 -6.81 10.38 3.19
C VAL A 164 -6.58 9.43 2.02
N PHE A 165 -7.48 8.47 1.82
CA PHE A 165 -7.33 7.40 0.83
C PHE A 165 -7.14 7.91 -0.60
N GLU A 166 -7.94 8.91 -0.98
CA GLU A 166 -7.89 9.53 -2.30
C GLU A 166 -6.51 10.13 -2.60
N PHE A 167 -5.89 10.76 -1.61
CA PHE A 167 -4.54 11.30 -1.77
C PHE A 167 -3.53 10.19 -2.07
N GLY A 168 -3.61 9.05 -1.35
CA GLY A 168 -2.73 7.91 -1.59
C GLY A 168 -2.98 7.24 -2.94
N GLN A 169 -4.22 7.23 -3.44
CA GLN A 169 -4.54 6.74 -4.78
C GLN A 169 -3.99 7.65 -5.89
N GLU A 170 -4.02 8.97 -5.69
CA GLU A 170 -3.50 9.95 -6.64
C GLU A 170 -1.97 10.00 -6.64
N ASN A 171 -1.33 9.70 -5.49
CA ASN A 171 0.12 9.79 -5.28
C ASN A 171 0.68 8.46 -4.75
N PRO A 172 0.55 7.33 -5.48
CA PRO A 172 0.84 6.01 -4.95
C PRO A 172 2.34 5.67 -4.90
N TYR A 173 3.23 6.52 -5.40
CA TYR A 173 4.63 6.18 -5.61
C TYR A 173 5.59 7.01 -4.76
N ILE A 174 6.65 6.34 -4.30
CA ILE A 174 7.80 6.94 -3.63
C ILE A 174 9.04 6.57 -4.44
N TYR A 175 9.91 7.55 -4.67
CA TYR A 175 11.17 7.34 -5.36
C TYR A 175 12.34 7.51 -4.42
N VAL A 176 13.29 6.57 -4.50
CA VAL A 176 14.54 6.62 -3.74
C VAL A 176 15.71 6.48 -4.71
N SER A 177 16.45 7.54 -4.91
CA SER A 177 17.68 7.51 -5.70
C SER A 177 18.85 7.06 -4.83
N LEU A 178 19.51 5.99 -5.25
CA LEU A 178 20.81 5.55 -4.75
C LEU A 178 21.90 6.00 -5.72
N ALA A 179 23.16 5.72 -5.41
CA ALA A 179 24.28 6.17 -6.24
C ALA A 179 24.31 5.58 -7.66
N ASP A 180 23.69 4.42 -7.86
CA ASP A 180 23.69 3.68 -9.11
C ASP A 180 22.34 3.70 -9.85
N GLU A 181 21.22 3.85 -9.14
CA GLU A 181 19.87 3.72 -9.73
C GLU A 181 18.82 4.46 -8.91
N LYS A 182 17.72 4.85 -9.55
CA LYS A 182 16.51 5.31 -8.89
C LYS A 182 15.53 4.15 -8.72
N LEU A 183 15.19 3.86 -7.47
CA LEU A 183 14.21 2.85 -7.07
C LEU A 183 12.81 3.46 -7.02
N ALA A 184 11.81 2.71 -7.48
CA ALA A 184 10.41 3.09 -7.37
C ALA A 184 9.67 2.13 -6.44
N TYR A 185 8.96 2.70 -5.48
CA TYR A 185 8.15 1.98 -4.50
C TYR A 185 6.68 2.37 -4.67
N GLN A 186 5.78 1.39 -4.53
CA GLN A 186 4.34 1.62 -4.54
C GLN A 186 3.77 1.41 -3.14
N ILE A 187 3.05 2.41 -2.63
CA ILE A 187 2.43 2.39 -1.31
C ILE A 187 1.37 1.28 -1.26
N PHE A 188 1.42 0.45 -0.23
CA PHE A 188 0.43 -0.58 0.05
C PHE A 188 -0.19 -0.48 1.44
N SER A 189 0.43 0.28 2.35
CA SER A 189 -0.08 0.42 3.71
C SER A 189 0.21 1.80 4.29
N VAL A 190 -0.78 2.36 4.98
CA VAL A 190 -0.67 3.57 5.79
C VAL A 190 -1.40 3.30 7.10
N TRP A 191 -0.68 3.30 8.22
CA TRP A 191 -1.25 2.95 9.51
C TRP A 191 -0.53 3.63 10.66
N VAL A 192 -1.16 3.62 11.83
CA VAL A 192 -0.59 4.17 13.06
C VAL A 192 -0.28 3.03 14.01
N CYS A 193 0.95 2.95 14.48
CA CYS A 193 1.39 1.99 15.48
C CYS A 193 1.72 2.66 16.82
N ASP A 194 1.76 1.88 17.90
CA ASP A 194 2.32 2.31 19.18
C ASP A 194 3.84 2.47 19.05
N ALA A 195 4.38 3.61 19.49
CA ALA A 195 5.80 3.90 19.43
C ALA A 195 6.66 2.97 20.28
N ASN A 196 6.05 2.25 21.24
CA ASN A 196 6.75 1.26 22.05
C ASN A 196 6.78 -0.13 21.40
N ASP A 197 5.88 -0.37 20.43
CA ASP A 197 5.77 -1.63 19.67
C ASP A 197 6.33 -1.49 18.24
N ASP A 198 6.87 -0.32 17.87
CA ASP A 198 7.39 -0.05 16.53
C ASP A 198 8.62 -0.89 16.19
N THR A 199 9.41 -1.30 17.21
CA THR A 199 10.58 -2.18 17.03
C THR A 199 10.25 -3.49 16.32
N ASP A 200 9.01 -3.97 16.43
CA ASP A 200 8.55 -5.16 15.70
C ASP A 200 8.27 -4.89 14.20
N CYS A 201 8.18 -3.62 13.79
CA CYS A 201 7.92 -3.20 12.41
C CYS A 201 9.15 -2.56 11.76
N ILE A 202 10.13 -2.14 12.58
CA ILE A 202 11.33 -1.40 12.19
C ILE A 202 12.54 -2.33 12.29
N GLN A 203 12.66 -3.27 11.33
CA GLN A 203 13.81 -4.16 11.17
C GLN A 203 14.28 -4.10 9.72
N ALA A 204 15.56 -3.74 9.50
CA ALA A 204 16.11 -3.52 8.17
C ALA A 204 16.22 -4.83 7.35
N ASP A 205 16.77 -5.89 7.96
CA ASP A 205 16.96 -7.19 7.31
C ASP A 205 16.35 -8.32 8.17
N PRO A 206 15.01 -8.35 8.33
CA PRO A 206 14.32 -9.39 9.08
C PRO A 206 14.45 -10.74 8.36
N ASP A 207 14.46 -11.84 9.14
CA ASP A 207 14.26 -13.17 8.57
C ASP A 207 12.81 -13.32 8.02
N ASP A 208 12.54 -14.43 7.34
CA ASP A 208 11.23 -14.64 6.70
C ASP A 208 10.07 -14.62 7.70
N ALA A 209 10.27 -15.15 8.90
CA ALA A 209 9.23 -15.21 9.92
C ALA A 209 8.93 -13.81 10.48
N ALA A 210 9.97 -13.04 10.79
CA ALA A 210 9.84 -11.66 11.24
C ALA A 210 9.26 -10.77 10.11
N PHE A 211 9.71 -10.96 8.88
CA PHE A 211 9.19 -10.19 7.74
C PHE A 211 7.71 -10.48 7.46
N GLN A 212 7.30 -11.74 7.55
CA GLN A 212 5.88 -12.12 7.45
C GLN A 212 5.03 -11.42 8.53
N GLN A 213 5.57 -11.26 9.74
CA GLN A 213 4.88 -10.53 10.81
C GLN A 213 4.79 -9.03 10.51
N ILE A 214 5.87 -8.41 10.02
CA ILE A 214 5.90 -7.01 9.61
C ILE A 214 4.83 -6.75 8.54
N LEU A 215 4.83 -7.55 7.47
CA LEU A 215 3.83 -7.45 6.40
C LEU A 215 2.41 -7.64 6.91
N GLY A 216 2.21 -8.64 7.78
CA GLY A 216 0.91 -8.92 8.40
C GLY A 216 0.39 -7.76 9.24
N LYS A 217 1.26 -7.12 10.06
CA LYS A 217 0.90 -5.93 10.84
C LYS A 217 0.59 -4.73 9.93
N ALA A 218 1.41 -4.49 8.92
CA ALA A 218 1.21 -3.40 7.98
C ALA A 218 -0.13 -3.52 7.24
N VAL A 219 -0.46 -4.71 6.72
CA VAL A 219 -1.73 -4.96 6.03
C VAL A 219 -2.92 -4.87 6.99
N ALA A 220 -2.82 -5.49 8.18
CA ALA A 220 -3.92 -5.49 9.15
C ALA A 220 -4.17 -4.11 9.78
N GLY A 221 -3.12 -3.29 9.95
CA GLY A 221 -3.20 -1.95 10.51
C GLY A 221 -3.73 -0.89 9.54
N CYS A 222 -3.65 -1.15 8.23
CA CYS A 222 -4.13 -0.23 7.20
C CYS A 222 -5.65 -0.29 7.08
N ALA A 223 -6.29 0.89 7.14
CA ALA A 223 -7.75 1.00 6.97
C ALA A 223 -8.20 0.92 5.51
N PHE A 224 -7.27 1.00 4.56
CA PHE A 224 -7.54 1.11 3.13
C PHE A 224 -6.91 -0.05 2.36
N ASP A 225 -7.56 -0.46 1.28
CA ASP A 225 -7.00 -1.42 0.32
C ASP A 225 -6.42 -0.65 -0.88
N TYR A 226 -5.10 -0.64 -0.99
CA TYR A 226 -4.38 -0.02 -2.11
C TYR A 226 -4.25 -0.95 -3.33
N GLY A 227 -4.74 -2.20 -3.25
CA GLY A 227 -4.68 -3.19 -4.34
C GLY A 227 -3.26 -3.65 -4.69
N VAL A 228 -2.34 -3.62 -3.73
CA VAL A 228 -0.94 -4.04 -3.91
C VAL A 228 -0.68 -5.29 -3.10
N ASP A 229 -0.46 -6.41 -3.77
CA ASP A 229 -0.09 -7.66 -3.13
C ASP A 229 1.38 -7.63 -2.69
N VAL A 230 1.65 -8.08 -1.47
CA VAL A 230 3.00 -8.17 -0.89
C VAL A 230 3.27 -9.57 -0.36
N THR A 231 4.50 -10.03 -0.53
CA THR A 231 4.98 -11.34 -0.11
C THR A 231 6.33 -11.24 0.58
N THR A 232 6.79 -12.32 1.15
CA THR A 232 8.13 -12.38 1.76
C THR A 232 9.29 -12.34 0.75
N ASP A 233 9.01 -12.45 -0.54
CA ASP A 233 10.03 -12.30 -1.60
C ASP A 233 10.25 -10.82 -1.99
N ASP A 234 9.44 -9.91 -1.47
CA ASP A 234 9.50 -8.50 -1.83
C ASP A 234 10.47 -7.71 -0.95
N HIS A 235 10.91 -6.55 -1.45
CA HIS A 235 11.56 -5.51 -0.68
C HIS A 235 10.57 -4.38 -0.40
N ILE A 236 10.66 -3.76 0.77
CA ILE A 236 9.78 -2.66 1.16
C ILE A 236 10.58 -1.44 1.62
N LEU A 237 9.89 -0.31 1.62
CA LEU A 237 10.31 0.94 2.24
C LEU A 237 9.31 1.31 3.32
N THR A 238 9.78 1.55 4.53
CA THR A 238 8.98 2.05 5.66
C THR A 238 9.39 3.48 5.97
N LEU A 239 8.46 4.41 5.81
CA LEU A 239 8.63 5.80 6.27
C LEU A 239 7.95 5.96 7.61
N SER A 240 8.68 6.44 8.61
CA SER A 240 8.19 6.58 10.00
C SER A 240 8.25 8.03 10.44
N THR A 241 7.14 8.54 10.95
CA THR A 241 7.07 9.88 11.53
C THR A 241 6.19 9.93 12.79
N CYS A 242 6.33 11.01 13.55
CA CYS A 242 5.51 11.25 14.73
C CYS A 242 4.06 11.56 14.35
N THR A 243 3.15 11.33 15.31
CA THR A 243 1.77 11.84 15.26
C THR A 243 1.57 12.90 16.34
N ALA A 244 0.36 13.45 16.44
CA ALA A 244 0.02 14.36 17.55
C ALA A 244 0.09 13.67 18.92
N ASP A 245 -0.04 12.34 18.97
CA ASP A 245 0.21 11.53 20.16
C ASP A 245 1.69 11.10 20.18
N PRO A 246 2.48 11.51 21.18
CA PRO A 246 3.90 11.17 21.26
C PRO A 246 4.17 9.66 21.39
N ASN A 247 3.17 8.88 21.80
CA ASN A 247 3.24 7.44 21.92
C ASN A 247 2.87 6.69 20.63
N SER A 248 2.65 7.40 19.54
CA SER A 248 2.31 6.75 18.28
C SER A 248 3.15 7.26 17.11
N ARG A 249 3.29 6.41 16.10
CA ARG A 249 3.98 6.69 14.84
C ARG A 249 3.05 6.45 13.67
N LEU A 250 3.09 7.34 12.70
CA LEU A 250 2.50 7.09 11.38
C LEU A 250 3.54 6.37 10.53
N LEU A 251 3.17 5.21 10.01
CA LEU A 251 3.97 4.44 9.07
C LEU A 251 3.32 4.48 7.69
N VAL A 252 4.10 4.86 6.67
CA VAL A 252 3.76 4.71 5.26
C VAL A 252 4.67 3.63 4.70
N VAL A 253 4.09 2.52 4.25
CA VAL A 253 4.85 1.35 3.79
C VAL A 253 4.60 1.11 2.33
N ALA A 254 5.68 0.96 1.56
CA ALA A 254 5.64 0.81 0.12
C ALA A 254 6.49 -0.38 -0.34
N LYS A 255 6.03 -1.08 -1.39
CA LYS A 255 6.68 -2.21 -2.03
C LYS A 255 7.57 -1.73 -3.16
N LEU A 256 8.78 -2.25 -3.26
CA LEU A 256 9.66 -2.05 -4.42
C LEU A 256 9.02 -2.66 -5.67
N ILE A 257 8.83 -1.84 -6.70
CA ILE A 257 8.19 -2.26 -7.97
C ILE A 257 9.12 -2.13 -9.17
N ASP A 258 10.15 -1.26 -9.09
CA ASP A 258 11.13 -1.07 -10.15
C ASP A 258 12.48 -0.64 -9.57
N GLY A 259 13.55 -1.02 -10.25
CA GLY A 259 14.90 -0.87 -9.73
C GLY A 259 15.33 -2.08 -8.87
N GLY A 260 16.61 -2.10 -8.51
CA GLY A 260 17.16 -3.19 -7.72
C GLY A 260 17.10 -4.54 -8.45
N GLY A 261 18.05 -4.80 -9.35
CA GLY A 261 18.14 -5.97 -10.22
C GLY A 261 17.44 -7.21 -9.69
N ALA A 262 16.21 -7.44 -10.16
CA ALA A 262 15.40 -8.58 -9.79
C ALA A 262 15.97 -9.87 -10.40
N ASP A 263 17.11 -10.30 -9.89
CA ASP A 263 17.65 -11.65 -10.07
C ASP A 263 18.27 -12.12 -8.74
N VAL A 264 17.46 -12.18 -7.69
CA VAL A 264 17.78 -12.99 -6.51
C VAL A 264 16.91 -14.23 -6.57
N LYS A 265 17.20 -15.07 -7.56
CA LYS A 265 16.91 -16.50 -7.51
C LYS A 265 18.24 -17.22 -7.65
N SER A 266 18.80 -17.58 -6.52
CA SER A 266 19.73 -18.71 -6.41
C SER A 266 19.63 -19.31 -5.02
#